data_9503f44a055ae78a3c8c133b9913372c
#
_entry.id   9503f44a055ae78a3c8c133b9913372c
#
_cell.length_a   1.000
_cell.length_b   1.000
_cell.length_c   1.000
_cell.angle_alpha   90.00
_cell.angle_beta   90.00
_cell.angle_gamma   90.00
#
_symmetry.space_group_name_H-M   'P 1'
#
loop_
_entity.id
_entity.type
_entity.pdbx_description
1 polymer ?
#
loop_
_entity_poly.entity_id
_entity_poly.type
_entity_poly.pdbx_seq_one_letter_code
_entity_poly.pdbx_strand_id
1 'polypeptide(L)'
;MNKRLTNQQILAVSNQLSNRVEDLLKYFDIEYIEYPNRLACACPIHGGDNPEGCSIFTDGVSSKGNWNCWTANCHEDFGKNTFGFVRGVLSNRKAKEVGVLETFYFCSKFLGLDPETIEFEQPVENYSVVKILEVFQREPMRHEQVIVVSKLDIPSQYYINRGYKPETLEKFDIGMCIGKGKPMSGRVVVPIYDENNNYVACIGRAVYQNMQPKWLHSKG
;
A
#
# COMPACT_ATOMS: atom_id res chain seq x y z
N MET A 1 3.65 28.31 25.44
CA MET A 1 4.53 27.71 24.41
C MET A 1 3.67 26.80 23.51
N ASN A 2 3.52 27.14 22.21
CA ASN A 2 2.81 26.26 21.29
C ASN A 2 3.69 25.04 21.00
N LYS A 3 3.46 23.93 21.70
CA LYS A 3 4.08 22.65 21.37
C LYS A 3 3.58 22.21 19.99
N ARG A 4 4.46 22.17 19.02
CA ARG A 4 4.14 21.71 17.67
C ARG A 4 4.23 20.18 17.67
N LEU A 5 3.14 19.48 17.30
CA LEU A 5 3.14 18.05 17.16
C LEU A 5 4.11 17.60 16.05
N THR A 6 4.85 16.55 16.32
CA THR A 6 5.72 15.92 15.32
C THR A 6 4.98 14.82 14.56
N ASN A 7 5.42 14.53 13.33
CA ASN A 7 4.86 13.42 12.55
C ASN A 7 5.03 12.07 13.26
N GLN A 8 6.09 11.90 14.04
CA GLN A 8 6.35 10.68 14.83
C GLN A 8 5.29 10.49 15.91
N GLN A 9 4.85 11.57 16.55
CA GLN A 9 3.79 11.54 17.55
C GLN A 9 2.47 11.08 16.94
N ILE A 10 2.11 11.63 15.80
CA ILE A 10 0.91 11.25 15.08
C ILE A 10 0.96 9.78 14.64
N LEU A 11 2.12 9.34 14.14
CA LEU A 11 2.31 7.96 13.70
C LEU A 11 2.21 6.96 14.85
N ALA A 12 2.84 7.25 16.00
CA ALA A 12 2.79 6.40 17.18
C ALA A 12 1.35 6.23 17.70
N VAL A 13 0.61 7.33 17.79
CA VAL A 13 -0.81 7.31 18.17
C VAL A 13 -1.64 6.55 17.13
N SER A 14 -1.40 6.77 15.84
CA SER A 14 -2.11 6.06 14.76
C SER A 14 -1.87 4.55 14.82
N ASN A 15 -0.64 4.11 15.09
CA ASN A 15 -0.31 2.69 15.22
C ASN A 15 -1.01 2.04 16.42
N GLN A 16 -1.12 2.73 17.55
CA GLN A 16 -1.87 2.22 18.69
C GLN A 16 -3.38 2.15 18.40
N LEU A 17 -3.94 3.18 17.73
CA LEU A 17 -5.34 3.17 17.29
C LEU A 17 -5.65 2.03 16.33
N SER A 18 -4.71 1.66 15.45
CA SER A 18 -4.90 0.57 14.49
C SER A 18 -5.13 -0.79 15.14
N ASN A 19 -4.74 -0.96 16.41
CA ASN A 19 -5.03 -2.15 17.21
C ASN A 19 -6.39 -2.07 17.93
N ARG A 20 -7.06 -0.92 17.90
CA ARG A 20 -8.30 -0.65 18.64
C ARG A 20 -9.40 -0.08 17.72
N VAL A 21 -9.38 -0.47 16.44
CA VAL A 21 -10.33 0.06 15.44
C VAL A 21 -11.78 -0.27 15.83
N GLU A 22 -12.05 -1.50 16.30
CA GLU A 22 -13.39 -1.88 16.75
C GLU A 22 -13.86 -1.04 17.92
N ASP A 23 -12.98 -0.80 18.91
CA ASP A 23 -13.31 0.06 20.05
C ASP A 23 -13.64 1.49 19.61
N LEU A 24 -12.91 1.99 18.59
CA LEU A 24 -13.19 3.30 17.99
C LEU A 24 -14.57 3.34 17.32
N LEU A 25 -14.90 2.33 16.52
CA LEU A 25 -16.20 2.26 15.86
C LEU A 25 -17.34 2.20 16.90
N LYS A 26 -17.18 1.38 17.93
CA LYS A 26 -18.13 1.29 19.05
C LYS A 26 -18.23 2.62 19.81
N TYR A 27 -17.12 3.29 20.09
CA TYR A 27 -17.09 4.59 20.75
C TYR A 27 -17.83 5.68 19.95
N PHE A 28 -17.69 5.61 18.62
CA PHE A 28 -18.39 6.51 17.71
C PHE A 28 -19.79 6.05 17.33
N ASP A 29 -20.31 4.97 17.92
CA ASP A 29 -21.63 4.41 17.60
C ASP A 29 -21.80 4.20 16.07
N ILE A 30 -20.78 3.60 15.45
CA ILE A 30 -20.75 3.29 14.03
C ILE A 30 -20.97 1.79 13.86
N GLU A 31 -22.07 1.43 13.21
CA GLU A 31 -22.33 0.04 12.83
C GLU A 31 -21.33 -0.42 11.75
N TYR A 32 -20.86 -1.65 11.86
CA TYR A 32 -19.89 -2.22 10.92
C TYR A 32 -20.13 -3.69 10.64
N ILE A 33 -19.64 -4.13 9.49
CA ILE A 33 -19.59 -5.54 9.06
C ILE A 33 -18.14 -6.00 9.19
N GLU A 34 -17.94 -7.13 9.87
CA GLU A 34 -16.62 -7.71 10.06
C GLU A 34 -16.28 -8.67 8.91
N TYR A 35 -15.09 -8.49 8.35
CA TYR A 35 -14.44 -9.37 7.38
C TYR A 35 -13.08 -9.84 7.92
N PRO A 36 -12.51 -10.93 7.41
CA PRO A 36 -11.25 -11.48 7.93
C PRO A 36 -10.08 -10.48 7.98
N ASN A 37 -10.08 -9.47 7.11
CA ASN A 37 -8.96 -8.53 6.96
C ASN A 37 -9.37 -7.05 7.05
N ARG A 38 -10.66 -6.75 7.27
CA ARG A 38 -11.18 -5.38 7.34
C ARG A 38 -12.49 -5.31 8.11
N LEU A 39 -12.79 -4.12 8.57
CA LEU A 39 -14.13 -3.73 9.02
C LEU A 39 -14.73 -2.80 7.96
N ALA A 40 -15.96 -3.08 7.53
CA ALA A 40 -16.67 -2.24 6.57
C ALA A 40 -17.84 -1.53 7.25
N CYS A 41 -18.09 -0.28 6.89
CA CYS A 41 -19.18 0.53 7.42
C CYS A 41 -19.69 1.54 6.39
N ALA A 42 -20.85 2.12 6.64
CA ALA A 42 -21.24 3.35 5.98
C ALA A 42 -20.24 4.46 6.35
N CYS A 43 -19.82 5.29 5.40
CA CYS A 43 -18.80 6.28 5.70
C CYS A 43 -19.34 7.37 6.64
N PRO A 44 -18.83 7.46 7.89
CA PRO A 44 -19.35 8.39 8.88
C PRO A 44 -18.89 9.84 8.63
N ILE A 45 -18.05 10.07 7.63
CA ILE A 45 -17.43 11.38 7.38
C ILE A 45 -18.31 12.23 6.46
N HIS A 46 -18.83 11.64 5.38
CA HIS A 46 -19.76 12.34 4.49
C HIS A 46 -21.24 11.91 4.67
N GLY A 47 -21.50 11.03 5.67
CA GLY A 47 -22.86 10.56 5.94
C GLY A 47 -23.38 9.60 4.86
N GLY A 48 -22.53 8.74 4.32
CA GLY A 48 -22.94 7.74 3.32
C GLY A 48 -23.87 6.68 3.91
N ASP A 49 -24.73 6.11 3.09
CA ASP A 49 -25.71 5.07 3.43
C ASP A 49 -25.28 3.65 3.02
N ASN A 50 -24.25 3.53 2.18
CA ASN A 50 -23.73 2.24 1.78
C ASN A 50 -22.93 1.58 2.92
N PRO A 51 -23.41 0.43 3.47
CA PRO A 51 -22.75 -0.25 4.60
C PRO A 51 -21.36 -0.78 4.28
N GLU A 52 -20.95 -0.86 3.02
CA GLU A 52 -19.59 -1.19 2.57
C GLU A 52 -18.85 0.00 1.93
N GLY A 53 -19.40 1.19 2.04
CA GLY A 53 -18.85 2.41 1.43
C GLY A 53 -17.51 2.88 2.04
N CYS A 54 -17.16 2.37 3.22
CA CYS A 54 -15.90 2.63 3.89
C CYS A 54 -15.30 1.30 4.39
N SER A 55 -13.99 1.14 4.26
CA SER A 55 -13.27 -0.02 4.78
C SER A 55 -12.09 0.42 5.61
N ILE A 56 -11.89 -0.20 6.79
CA ILE A 56 -10.73 -0.01 7.64
C ILE A 56 -10.02 -1.36 7.75
N PHE A 57 -8.75 -1.44 7.34
CA PHE A 57 -8.00 -2.68 7.30
C PHE A 57 -7.48 -3.05 8.69
N THR A 58 -7.70 -4.30 9.09
CA THR A 58 -7.35 -4.83 10.42
C THR A 58 -6.08 -5.67 10.40
N ASP A 59 -5.60 -6.04 9.21
CA ASP A 59 -4.38 -6.81 9.02
C ASP A 59 -3.48 -6.27 7.90
N GLY A 60 -2.36 -6.98 7.67
CA GLY A 60 -1.39 -6.62 6.64
C GLY A 60 -0.29 -5.68 7.13
N VAL A 61 0.96 -5.98 6.76
CA VAL A 61 2.17 -5.28 7.23
C VAL A 61 2.17 -3.78 6.89
N SER A 62 1.55 -3.41 5.77
CA SER A 62 1.50 -2.02 5.28
C SER A 62 0.08 -1.44 5.22
N SER A 63 -0.95 -2.26 5.43
CA SER A 63 -2.35 -1.86 5.30
C SER A 63 -3.08 -1.75 6.63
N LYS A 64 -2.61 -2.40 7.70
CA LYS A 64 -3.25 -2.36 9.01
C LYS A 64 -3.43 -0.92 9.51
N GLY A 65 -4.66 -0.57 9.87
CA GLY A 65 -5.03 0.77 10.31
C GLY A 65 -5.21 1.79 9.18
N ASN A 66 -5.00 1.40 7.92
CA ASN A 66 -5.39 2.23 6.80
C ASN A 66 -6.89 2.10 6.54
N TRP A 67 -7.46 3.14 5.97
CA TRP A 67 -8.87 3.16 5.62
C TRP A 67 -9.10 3.78 4.25
N ASN A 68 -10.20 3.39 3.60
CA ASN A 68 -10.65 3.95 2.34
C ASN A 68 -12.14 4.23 2.37
N CYS A 69 -12.54 5.39 1.92
CA CYS A 69 -13.92 5.69 1.51
C CYS A 69 -14.02 5.47 -0.01
N TRP A 70 -14.84 4.52 -0.42
CA TRP A 70 -14.96 4.12 -1.83
C TRP A 70 -15.95 4.98 -2.62
N THR A 71 -16.78 5.78 -1.91
CA THR A 71 -17.85 6.57 -2.52
C THR A 71 -17.47 8.04 -2.70
N ALA A 72 -16.80 8.65 -1.72
CA ALA A 72 -16.47 10.08 -1.73
C ALA A 72 -14.99 10.39 -1.48
N ASN A 73 -14.10 9.37 -1.44
CA ASN A 73 -12.65 9.53 -1.26
C ASN A 73 -12.24 10.35 -0.03
N CYS A 74 -13.04 10.40 1.03
CA CYS A 74 -12.76 11.19 2.24
C CYS A 74 -11.38 10.93 2.84
N HIS A 75 -10.79 9.76 2.58
CA HIS A 75 -9.45 9.42 3.02
C HIS A 75 -8.33 10.24 2.36
N GLU A 76 -8.61 10.89 1.24
CA GLU A 76 -7.66 11.82 0.59
C GLU A 76 -7.59 13.16 1.33
N ASP A 77 -8.71 13.63 1.89
CA ASP A 77 -8.79 14.90 2.64
C ASP A 77 -8.21 14.78 4.05
N PHE A 78 -8.44 13.66 4.71
CA PHE A 78 -8.09 13.46 6.13
C PHE A 78 -6.84 12.60 6.36
N GLY A 79 -6.34 11.92 5.32
CA GLY A 79 -5.24 10.96 5.39
C GLY A 79 -5.71 9.51 5.60
N LYS A 80 -4.93 8.55 5.06
CA LYS A 80 -5.31 7.13 4.93
C LYS A 80 -5.16 6.29 6.20
N ASN A 81 -4.61 6.82 7.28
CA ASN A 81 -4.40 6.10 8.53
C ASN A 81 -5.58 6.27 9.53
N THR A 82 -5.61 5.47 10.57
CA THR A 82 -6.66 5.50 11.61
C THR A 82 -6.79 6.88 12.28
N PHE A 83 -5.70 7.62 12.43
CA PHE A 83 -5.72 8.98 12.95
C PHE A 83 -6.52 9.93 12.03
N GLY A 84 -6.29 9.82 10.71
CA GLY A 84 -7.05 10.56 9.71
C GLY A 84 -8.53 10.21 9.72
N PHE A 85 -8.86 8.92 9.88
CA PHE A 85 -10.25 8.48 10.05
C PHE A 85 -10.92 9.16 11.24
N VAL A 86 -10.28 9.15 12.42
CA VAL A 86 -10.79 9.81 13.62
C VAL A 86 -10.98 11.32 13.38
N ARG A 87 -10.02 11.98 12.73
CA ARG A 87 -10.11 13.40 12.38
C ARG A 87 -11.35 13.70 11.52
N GLY A 88 -11.58 12.87 10.51
CA GLY A 88 -12.75 12.99 9.65
C GLY A 88 -14.07 12.82 10.40
N VAL A 89 -14.17 11.79 11.25
CA VAL A 89 -15.38 11.54 12.07
C VAL A 89 -15.65 12.70 13.02
N LEU A 90 -14.62 13.21 13.70
CA LEU A 90 -14.76 14.35 14.60
C LEU A 90 -15.18 15.62 13.86
N SER A 91 -14.66 15.81 12.64
CA SER A 91 -15.01 16.97 11.80
C SER A 91 -16.48 16.94 11.40
N ASN A 92 -16.98 15.78 10.96
CA ASN A 92 -18.39 15.62 10.64
C ASN A 92 -19.27 15.87 11.86
N ARG A 93 -18.96 15.27 13.01
CA ARG A 93 -19.76 15.42 14.24
C ARG A 93 -19.82 16.85 14.76
N LYS A 94 -18.76 17.62 14.55
CA LYS A 94 -18.68 19.04 14.96
C LYS A 94 -19.17 20.00 13.88
N ALA A 95 -19.55 19.51 12.71
CA ALA A 95 -19.89 20.30 11.53
C ALA A 95 -18.84 21.39 11.20
N LYS A 96 -17.56 21.10 11.49
CA LYS A 96 -16.41 21.95 11.20
C LYS A 96 -15.15 21.11 11.11
N GLU A 97 -14.17 21.56 10.34
CA GLU A 97 -12.89 20.86 10.27
C GLU A 97 -12.18 20.87 11.63
N VAL A 98 -11.81 19.68 12.10
CA VAL A 98 -11.06 19.49 13.35
C VAL A 98 -9.58 19.47 13.04
N GLY A 99 -8.80 20.27 13.77
CA GLY A 99 -7.36 20.35 13.60
C GLY A 99 -6.61 19.11 14.12
N VAL A 100 -5.39 18.93 13.61
CA VAL A 100 -4.51 17.80 13.98
C VAL A 100 -4.25 17.76 15.49
N LEU A 101 -4.03 18.90 16.13
CA LEU A 101 -3.77 18.98 17.57
C LEU A 101 -4.99 18.51 18.38
N GLU A 102 -6.18 18.95 18.03
CA GLU A 102 -7.43 18.57 18.70
C GLU A 102 -7.68 17.06 18.54
N THR A 103 -7.44 16.54 17.35
CA THR A 103 -7.53 15.09 17.08
C THR A 103 -6.52 14.32 17.93
N PHE A 104 -5.30 14.80 18.06
CA PHE A 104 -4.25 14.17 18.86
C PHE A 104 -4.64 14.07 20.34
N TYR A 105 -5.16 15.14 20.93
CA TYR A 105 -5.65 15.12 22.31
C TYR A 105 -6.81 14.13 22.50
N PHE A 106 -7.74 14.09 21.55
CA PHE A 106 -8.83 13.11 21.57
C PHE A 106 -8.30 11.70 21.55
N CYS A 107 -7.42 11.38 20.57
CA CYS A 107 -6.86 10.04 20.41
C CYS A 107 -6.04 9.61 21.61
N SER A 108 -5.21 10.50 22.17
CA SER A 108 -4.45 10.23 23.38
C SER A 108 -5.36 9.89 24.56
N LYS A 109 -6.41 10.68 24.78
CA LYS A 109 -7.40 10.42 25.82
C LYS A 109 -8.12 9.10 25.61
N PHE A 110 -8.51 8.77 24.38
CA PHE A 110 -9.15 7.49 24.02
C PHE A 110 -8.24 6.30 24.33
N LEU A 111 -6.94 6.45 24.08
CA LEU A 111 -5.93 5.42 24.37
C LEU A 111 -5.53 5.35 25.84
N GLY A 112 -5.98 6.28 26.68
CA GLY A 112 -5.57 6.39 28.08
C GLY A 112 -4.14 6.93 28.26
N LEU A 113 -3.63 7.64 27.25
CA LEU A 113 -2.30 8.25 27.24
C LEU A 113 -2.39 9.69 27.73
N ASP A 114 -1.39 10.12 28.50
CA ASP A 114 -1.24 11.54 28.82
C ASP A 114 -0.55 12.27 27.65
N PRO A 115 -1.23 13.20 26.99
CA PRO A 115 -0.68 13.92 25.84
C PRO A 115 0.61 14.69 26.13
N GLU A 116 0.87 15.01 27.38
CA GLU A 116 2.06 15.79 27.79
C GLU A 116 3.27 14.92 28.10
N THR A 117 3.02 13.67 28.53
CA THR A 117 4.05 12.72 28.95
C THR A 117 4.27 11.58 27.96
N ILE A 118 3.64 11.63 26.77
CA ILE A 118 3.92 10.63 25.73
C ILE A 118 5.42 10.74 25.38
N GLU A 119 6.25 10.06 26.16
CA GLU A 119 7.60 9.69 25.76
C GLU A 119 7.47 8.64 24.68
N PHE A 120 7.86 9.02 23.47
CA PHE A 120 7.95 8.06 22.39
C PHE A 120 9.14 7.17 22.70
N GLU A 121 8.91 5.87 22.93
CA GLU A 121 9.92 4.92 22.53
C GLU A 121 10.30 5.34 21.12
N GLN A 122 11.51 5.86 20.96
CA GLN A 122 12.03 6.16 19.65
C GLN A 122 11.73 4.92 18.82
N PRO A 123 11.02 5.03 17.70
CA PRO A 123 10.90 3.88 16.84
C PRO A 123 12.32 3.42 16.70
N VAL A 124 12.58 2.16 17.05
CA VAL A 124 13.92 1.57 16.93
C VAL A 124 14.36 2.02 15.56
N GLU A 125 15.24 3.05 15.55
CA GLU A 125 15.82 3.53 14.32
C GLU A 125 16.22 2.27 13.61
N ASN A 126 15.82 2.09 12.39
CA ASN A 126 16.24 1.03 11.50
C ASN A 126 15.24 -0.06 11.14
N TYR A 127 13.97 -0.07 11.57
CA TYR A 127 13.13 -1.17 11.08
C TYR A 127 12.90 -1.09 9.56
N SER A 128 12.85 0.12 8.99
CA SER A 128 12.77 0.29 7.55
C SER A 128 14.14 0.29 6.87
N VAL A 129 15.14 0.95 7.46
CA VAL A 129 16.47 1.05 6.85
C VAL A 129 17.26 -0.25 7.05
N VAL A 130 17.21 -0.89 8.22
CA VAL A 130 17.88 -2.19 8.45
C VAL A 130 17.19 -3.30 7.65
N LYS A 131 15.86 -3.36 7.58
CA LYS A 131 15.19 -4.32 6.69
C LYS A 131 15.44 -4.04 5.22
N ILE A 132 15.50 -2.78 4.82
CA ILE A 132 15.88 -2.41 3.46
C ILE A 132 17.34 -2.77 3.22
N LEU A 133 18.25 -2.46 4.14
CA LEU A 133 19.66 -2.85 4.04
C LEU A 133 19.86 -4.36 4.14
N GLU A 134 19.09 -5.08 4.97
CA GLU A 134 19.11 -6.55 5.00
C GLU A 134 18.55 -7.17 3.72
N VAL A 135 17.56 -6.55 3.09
CA VAL A 135 17.06 -6.97 1.77
C VAL A 135 18.12 -6.71 0.70
N PHE A 136 18.86 -5.59 0.79
CA PHE A 136 19.96 -5.30 -0.12
C PHE A 136 21.24 -6.08 0.21
N GLN A 137 21.43 -6.54 1.46
CA GLN A 137 22.56 -7.38 1.88
C GLN A 137 22.28 -8.87 1.73
N ARG A 138 21.02 -9.29 1.45
CA ARG A 138 20.77 -10.66 1.02
C ARG A 138 21.54 -10.86 -0.27
N GLU A 139 22.48 -11.79 -0.25
CA GLU A 139 23.10 -12.23 -1.49
C GLU A 139 21.99 -12.48 -2.51
N PRO A 140 22.11 -11.94 -3.73
CA PRO A 140 21.10 -12.16 -4.74
C PRO A 140 20.94 -13.67 -4.88
N MET A 141 19.73 -14.20 -4.55
CA MET A 141 19.46 -15.60 -4.76
C MET A 141 19.75 -15.88 -6.24
N ARG A 142 20.79 -16.65 -6.50
CA ARG A 142 21.18 -17.03 -7.86
C ARG A 142 20.08 -17.88 -8.43
N HIS A 143 19.16 -17.25 -9.16
CA HIS A 143 18.12 -17.97 -9.85
C HIS A 143 18.69 -18.58 -11.12
N GLU A 144 18.79 -19.88 -11.16
CA GLU A 144 19.25 -20.67 -12.31
C GLU A 144 18.30 -20.63 -13.53
N GLN A 145 17.26 -19.82 -13.52
CA GLN A 145 16.36 -19.69 -14.68
C GLN A 145 16.62 -18.40 -15.44
N VAL A 146 17.72 -18.38 -16.18
CA VAL A 146 18.01 -17.33 -17.13
C VAL A 146 16.93 -17.35 -18.23
N ILE A 147 16.06 -16.34 -18.23
CA ILE A 147 15.36 -16.00 -19.46
C ILE A 147 16.40 -15.40 -20.38
N VAL A 148 16.76 -16.18 -21.39
CA VAL A 148 17.74 -15.70 -22.38
C VAL A 148 17.01 -14.66 -23.22
N VAL A 149 17.46 -13.40 -23.14
CA VAL A 149 16.93 -12.26 -23.91
C VAL A 149 16.81 -12.60 -25.40
N SER A 150 17.70 -13.45 -25.92
CA SER A 150 17.62 -14.00 -27.29
C SER A 150 16.34 -14.76 -27.65
N LYS A 151 15.49 -15.07 -26.64
CA LYS A 151 14.17 -15.70 -26.87
C LYS A 151 13.03 -14.71 -26.80
N LEU A 152 13.32 -13.42 -26.70
CA LEU A 152 12.34 -12.36 -26.76
C LEU A 152 12.36 -11.74 -28.17
N ASP A 153 11.17 -11.58 -28.73
CA ASP A 153 10.96 -10.76 -29.92
C ASP A 153 10.85 -9.30 -29.51
N ILE A 154 11.94 -8.56 -29.68
CA ILE A 154 12.13 -7.16 -29.24
C ILE A 154 12.22 -6.26 -30.49
N PRO A 155 11.56 -5.10 -30.50
CA PRO A 155 10.67 -4.55 -29.46
C PRO A 155 9.27 -5.15 -29.46
N SER A 156 8.62 -5.19 -28.30
CA SER A 156 7.27 -5.73 -28.16
C SER A 156 6.22 -4.98 -28.95
N GLN A 157 5.66 -5.60 -29.98
CA GLN A 157 4.57 -5.00 -30.79
C GLN A 157 3.33 -4.67 -29.93
N TYR A 158 3.08 -5.46 -28.88
CA TYR A 158 1.97 -5.23 -27.96
C TYR A 158 2.09 -3.87 -27.25
N TYR A 159 3.28 -3.46 -26.83
CA TYR A 159 3.50 -2.16 -26.19
C TYR A 159 3.63 -1.02 -27.20
N ILE A 160 4.16 -1.27 -28.40
CA ILE A 160 4.13 -0.29 -29.49
C ILE A 160 2.70 0.12 -29.80
N ASN A 161 1.78 -0.84 -29.92
CA ASN A 161 0.35 -0.57 -30.17
C ASN A 161 -0.35 0.17 -29.01
N ARG A 162 0.31 0.28 -27.85
CA ARG A 162 -0.12 1.06 -26.68
C ARG A 162 0.56 2.41 -26.55
N GLY A 163 1.34 2.81 -27.55
CA GLY A 163 1.98 4.12 -27.61
C GLY A 163 3.39 4.20 -26.99
N TYR A 164 3.99 3.06 -26.64
CA TYR A 164 5.39 3.04 -26.18
C TYR A 164 6.33 3.15 -27.38
N LYS A 165 7.40 3.92 -27.22
CA LYS A 165 8.43 4.10 -28.26
C LYS A 165 9.27 2.84 -28.43
N PRO A 166 9.52 2.37 -29.67
CA PRO A 166 10.36 1.20 -29.92
C PRO A 166 11.74 1.28 -29.23
N GLU A 167 12.39 2.43 -29.30
CA GLU A 167 13.74 2.65 -28.73
C GLU A 167 13.75 2.44 -27.20
N THR A 168 12.63 2.76 -26.53
CA THR A 168 12.47 2.52 -25.09
C THR A 168 12.35 1.03 -24.80
N LEU A 169 11.58 0.31 -25.60
CA LEU A 169 11.40 -1.12 -25.44
C LEU A 169 12.67 -1.91 -25.72
N GLU A 170 13.45 -1.48 -26.74
CA GLU A 170 14.76 -2.05 -27.06
C GLU A 170 15.76 -1.79 -25.93
N LYS A 171 15.83 -0.57 -25.42
CA LYS A 171 16.72 -0.19 -24.31
C LYS A 171 16.55 -1.05 -23.06
N PHE A 172 15.33 -1.53 -22.80
CA PHE A 172 14.99 -2.34 -21.64
C PHE A 172 14.70 -3.80 -21.97
N ASP A 173 15.08 -4.27 -23.16
CA ASP A 173 14.89 -5.65 -23.65
C ASP A 173 13.44 -6.15 -23.52
N ILE A 174 12.46 -5.27 -23.73
CA ILE A 174 11.04 -5.60 -23.57
C ILE A 174 10.49 -6.23 -24.84
N GLY A 175 10.18 -7.52 -24.77
CA GLY A 175 9.79 -8.31 -25.93
C GLY A 175 8.76 -9.40 -25.65
N MET A 176 8.22 -9.96 -26.72
CA MET A 176 7.35 -11.13 -26.65
C MET A 176 8.19 -12.40 -26.47
N CYS A 177 7.88 -13.22 -25.48
CA CYS A 177 8.54 -14.51 -25.32
C CYS A 177 8.05 -15.51 -26.38
N ILE A 178 8.94 -15.82 -27.31
CA ILE A 178 8.69 -16.78 -28.41
C ILE A 178 9.10 -18.23 -28.04
N GLY A 179 9.70 -18.43 -26.89
CA GLY A 179 10.11 -19.75 -26.40
C GLY A 179 8.90 -20.61 -26.04
N LYS A 180 8.74 -21.78 -26.68
CA LYS A 180 7.65 -22.73 -26.39
C LYS A 180 7.89 -23.52 -25.09
N GLY A 181 6.81 -23.81 -24.35
CA GLY A 181 6.86 -24.68 -23.16
C GLY A 181 7.55 -24.07 -21.93
N LYS A 182 7.76 -22.77 -21.91
CA LYS A 182 8.30 -22.03 -20.76
C LYS A 182 7.21 -21.25 -20.02
N PRO A 183 7.37 -20.95 -18.73
CA PRO A 183 6.35 -20.22 -17.96
C PRO A 183 5.96 -18.88 -18.60
N MET A 184 6.91 -18.20 -19.27
CA MET A 184 6.69 -16.91 -19.93
C MET A 184 6.24 -17.03 -21.40
N SER A 185 6.06 -18.23 -21.93
CA SER A 185 5.61 -18.41 -23.34
C SER A 185 4.35 -17.62 -23.65
N GLY A 186 4.36 -16.87 -24.76
CA GLY A 186 3.21 -16.07 -25.21
C GLY A 186 2.90 -14.86 -24.34
N ARG A 187 3.83 -14.45 -23.47
CA ARG A 187 3.73 -13.22 -22.66
C ARG A 187 4.70 -12.17 -23.16
N VAL A 188 4.32 -10.93 -23.03
CA VAL A 188 5.30 -9.84 -23.14
C VAL A 188 6.08 -9.81 -21.82
N VAL A 189 7.40 -9.91 -21.94
CA VAL A 189 8.32 -9.98 -20.82
C VAL A 189 9.06 -8.67 -20.67
N VAL A 190 9.13 -8.21 -19.42
CA VAL A 190 9.96 -7.10 -18.97
C VAL A 190 11.07 -7.70 -18.11
N PRO A 191 12.30 -7.78 -18.59
CA PRO A 191 13.45 -8.18 -17.78
C PRO A 191 13.75 -7.15 -16.70
N ILE A 192 14.30 -7.61 -15.60
CA ILE A 192 14.76 -6.78 -14.49
C ILE A 192 16.24 -7.07 -14.29
N TYR A 193 17.04 -6.03 -14.28
CA TYR A 193 18.49 -6.07 -14.12
C TYR A 193 18.91 -5.41 -12.82
N ASP A 194 20.02 -5.86 -12.24
CA ASP A 194 20.66 -5.20 -11.10
C ASP A 194 21.49 -3.99 -11.56
N GLU A 195 22.13 -3.31 -10.63
CA GLU A 195 23.01 -2.16 -10.87
C GLU A 195 24.24 -2.48 -11.73
N ASN A 196 24.62 -3.75 -11.80
CA ASN A 196 25.72 -4.27 -12.60
C ASN A 196 25.26 -4.80 -13.97
N ASN A 197 23.99 -4.55 -14.32
CA ASN A 197 23.36 -5.02 -15.55
C ASN A 197 23.25 -6.57 -15.65
N ASN A 198 23.25 -7.27 -14.52
CA ASN A 198 22.97 -8.70 -14.50
C ASN A 198 21.46 -8.93 -14.42
N TYR A 199 20.97 -9.87 -15.21
CA TYR A 199 19.55 -10.27 -15.13
C TYR A 199 19.24 -10.92 -13.78
N VAL A 200 18.22 -10.42 -13.07
CA VAL A 200 17.82 -10.91 -11.75
C VAL A 200 16.43 -11.50 -11.74
N ALA A 201 15.51 -10.98 -12.54
CA ALA A 201 14.12 -11.41 -12.58
C ALA A 201 13.43 -10.97 -13.86
N CYS A 202 12.17 -11.37 -14.04
CA CYS A 202 11.30 -10.78 -15.06
C CYS A 202 9.82 -10.80 -14.64
N ILE A 203 9.06 -9.96 -15.33
CA ILE A 203 7.60 -9.91 -15.22
C ILE A 203 7.03 -10.17 -16.62
N GLY A 204 6.11 -11.13 -16.71
CA GLY A 204 5.43 -11.48 -17.94
C GLY A 204 3.96 -11.07 -17.93
N ARG A 205 3.54 -10.26 -18.92
CA ARG A 205 2.15 -9.87 -19.11
C ARG A 205 1.47 -10.76 -20.14
N ALA A 206 0.33 -11.36 -19.78
CA ALA A 206 -0.53 -12.05 -20.72
C ALA A 206 -1.09 -11.08 -21.76
N VAL A 207 -0.95 -11.40 -23.04
CA VAL A 207 -1.47 -10.59 -24.15
C VAL A 207 -2.78 -11.17 -24.72
N TYR A 208 -3.05 -12.43 -24.46
CA TYR A 208 -4.29 -13.12 -24.89
C TYR A 208 -5.31 -13.13 -23.75
N GLN A 209 -6.60 -12.96 -24.07
CA GLN A 209 -7.68 -12.84 -23.08
C GLN A 209 -7.86 -14.10 -22.21
N ASN A 210 -7.60 -15.27 -22.77
CA ASN A 210 -7.73 -16.57 -22.08
C ASN A 210 -6.48 -16.99 -21.28
N MET A 211 -5.43 -16.18 -21.28
CA MET A 211 -4.18 -16.52 -20.58
C MET A 211 -4.20 -16.00 -19.14
N GLN A 212 -4.13 -16.92 -18.18
CA GLN A 212 -4.07 -16.61 -16.76
C GLN A 212 -2.74 -17.11 -16.14
N PRO A 213 -2.25 -16.47 -15.06
CA PRO A 213 -2.69 -15.17 -14.55
C PRO A 213 -2.33 -14.03 -15.50
N LYS A 214 -3.00 -12.87 -15.39
CA LYS A 214 -2.73 -11.69 -16.23
C LYS A 214 -1.28 -11.22 -16.14
N TRP A 215 -0.70 -11.29 -14.94
CA TRP A 215 0.70 -11.02 -14.67
C TRP A 215 1.35 -12.22 -14.02
N LEU A 216 2.55 -12.56 -14.46
CA LEU A 216 3.35 -13.65 -13.93
C LEU A 216 4.74 -13.12 -13.62
N HIS A 217 5.20 -13.35 -12.40
CA HIS A 217 6.55 -13.03 -11.97
C HIS A 217 7.42 -14.29 -12.13
N SER A 218 8.69 -14.12 -12.48
CA SER A 218 9.65 -15.20 -12.35
C SER A 218 9.72 -15.62 -10.88
N LYS A 219 9.80 -16.91 -10.62
CA LYS A 219 10.09 -17.35 -9.26
C LYS A 219 11.49 -16.86 -8.91
N GLY A 220 11.54 -16.09 -7.84
CA GLY A 220 12.76 -15.71 -7.20
C GLY A 220 13.30 -16.90 -6.42
#